data_70ab8262cb0e1d44c1a9624eef98a788
#
_entry.id   70ab8262cb0e1d44c1a9624eef98a788
#
_cell.length_a   1.000
_cell.length_b   1.000
_cell.length_c   1.000
_cell.angle_alpha   90.00
_cell.angle_beta   90.00
_cell.angle_gamma   90.00
#
_symmetry.space_group_name_H-M   'P 1'
#
loop_
_entity.id
_entity.type
_entity.pdbx_description
1 polymer ?
#
loop_
_entity_poly.entity_id
_entity_poly.type
_entity_poly.pdbx_seq_one_letter_code
_entity_poly.pdbx_strand_id
1 'polypeptide(L)'
;MNDIHDNVFRWILDHNKSSRYDFTGSGMPFLDLEKYHIDIDMREFQSSVPHMDELFRERVAELYSIEMDQVLPTTGGSEAIQVASLYLNMNSARIVVPLPEYEPIYRVPSSYGFNFRTESEPEGMKLSPDESLSFTSPNNPTAIEVRERMPWFLEDSGNLAFVDETFMEFTFPQKPVTLFGKRENMFTSTTMTKFYGIGPFRVGWLMGERDIIRKLGECRFLSTGSSNALSLYFAMKVLDRREQIRKDVMSLVHNNRKTLKSWLEKMELQHTPIDATSFTYIFNKGREDASEMFRKHGILVAPGRYFMARDGYRLCYLLPEERFSEGLDELSKYYGGL
;
A
#
# COMPACT_ATOMS: atom_id res chain seq x y z
N MET A 1 3.44 -22.34 12.79
CA MET A 1 2.27 -21.58 12.31
C MET A 1 2.22 -20.33 13.18
N ASN A 2 2.58 -19.15 12.65
CA ASN A 2 2.52 -17.92 13.43
C ASN A 2 1.06 -17.69 13.81
N ASP A 3 0.84 -17.30 15.05
CA ASP A 3 -0.49 -17.00 15.58
C ASP A 3 -1.18 -15.99 14.66
N ILE A 4 -2.33 -16.35 14.09
CA ILE A 4 -3.11 -15.47 13.21
C ILE A 4 -3.53 -14.17 13.95
N HIS A 5 -3.48 -14.18 15.26
CA HIS A 5 -3.81 -13.05 16.12
C HIS A 5 -2.64 -12.04 16.26
N ASP A 6 -1.39 -12.45 16.07
CA ASP A 6 -0.24 -11.53 16.09
C ASP A 6 0.05 -11.01 14.68
N ASN A 7 -0.47 -9.83 14.38
CA ASN A 7 -0.30 -9.13 13.09
C ASN A 7 -0.26 -7.60 13.29
N VAL A 8 0.24 -6.88 12.27
CA VAL A 8 0.41 -5.42 12.33
C VAL A 8 -0.90 -4.67 12.60
N PHE A 9 -2.02 -5.14 12.07
CA PHE A 9 -3.32 -4.49 12.30
C PHE A 9 -3.78 -4.65 13.74
N ARG A 10 -3.59 -5.83 14.32
CA ARG A 10 -3.90 -6.08 15.73
C ARG A 10 -3.02 -5.22 16.63
N TRP A 11 -1.72 -5.17 16.36
CA TRP A 11 -0.79 -4.28 17.05
C TRP A 11 -1.27 -2.83 17.05
N ILE A 12 -1.66 -2.30 15.90
CA ILE A 12 -2.18 -0.94 15.77
C ILE A 12 -3.48 -0.77 16.57
N LEU A 13 -4.45 -1.66 16.40
CA LEU A 13 -5.76 -1.57 17.08
C LEU A 13 -5.65 -1.63 18.61
N ASP A 14 -4.73 -2.43 19.13
CA ASP A 14 -4.53 -2.59 20.56
C ASP A 14 -3.86 -1.37 21.21
N HIS A 15 -3.13 -0.55 20.45
CA HIS A 15 -2.30 0.52 20.98
C HIS A 15 -2.67 1.93 20.52
N ASN A 16 -3.35 2.11 19.36
CA ASN A 16 -3.60 3.42 18.78
C ASN A 16 -4.38 4.37 19.68
N LYS A 17 -5.39 3.86 20.43
CA LYS A 17 -6.22 4.68 21.32
C LYS A 17 -5.48 5.23 22.54
N SER A 18 -4.41 4.57 22.95
CA SER A 18 -3.59 4.96 24.11
C SER A 18 -2.26 5.59 23.70
N SER A 19 -1.96 5.67 22.40
CA SER A 19 -0.78 6.35 21.91
C SER A 19 -0.93 7.87 21.99
N ARG A 20 0.16 8.53 22.35
CA ARG A 20 0.27 9.98 22.28
C ARG A 20 0.59 10.45 20.87
N TYR A 21 1.46 9.73 20.18
CA TYR A 21 1.85 9.97 18.79
C TYR A 21 1.80 8.65 18.03
N ASP A 22 0.91 8.59 17.02
CA ASP A 22 0.73 7.41 16.19
C ASP A 22 1.38 7.63 14.81
N PHE A 23 2.54 7.02 14.61
CA PHE A 23 3.28 7.01 13.34
C PHE A 23 3.04 5.72 12.52
N THR A 24 1.98 4.96 12.81
CA THR A 24 1.65 3.75 12.02
C THR A 24 0.79 4.02 10.80
N GLY A 25 0.03 5.13 10.81
CA GLY A 25 -0.92 5.51 9.78
C GLY A 25 -0.26 5.83 8.44
N SER A 26 -0.22 4.86 7.52
CA SER A 26 0.43 5.03 6.20
C SER A 26 -0.47 5.66 5.13
N GLY A 27 -1.68 6.10 5.47
CA GLY A 27 -2.59 6.81 4.57
C GLY A 27 -2.98 8.17 5.12
N MET A 28 -3.47 9.03 4.23
CA MET A 28 -4.06 10.31 4.64
C MET A 28 -5.21 10.07 5.62
N PRO A 29 -5.46 11.00 6.55
CA PRO A 29 -6.69 11.03 7.32
C PRO A 29 -7.93 10.98 6.42
N PHE A 30 -9.10 10.69 7.01
CA PHE A 30 -10.33 10.69 6.24
C PHE A 30 -10.51 12.03 5.52
N LEU A 31 -10.84 11.96 4.23
CA LEU A 31 -10.97 13.12 3.35
C LEU A 31 -12.03 14.09 3.87
N ASP A 32 -11.70 15.37 3.92
CA ASP A 32 -12.65 16.44 4.25
C ASP A 32 -13.55 16.70 3.04
N LEU A 33 -14.79 16.16 3.09
CA LEU A 33 -15.74 16.21 1.98
C LEU A 33 -16.24 17.64 1.71
N GLU A 34 -16.40 18.44 2.75
CA GLU A 34 -16.86 19.83 2.63
C GLU A 34 -15.80 20.68 1.92
N LYS A 35 -14.54 20.56 2.33
CA LYS A 35 -13.40 21.24 1.71
C LYS A 35 -13.31 21.01 0.21
N TYR A 36 -13.58 19.77 -0.25
CA TYR A 36 -13.48 19.40 -1.65
C TYR A 36 -14.80 19.44 -2.40
N HIS A 37 -15.88 19.92 -1.76
CA HIS A 37 -17.23 19.97 -2.35
C HIS A 37 -17.64 18.63 -2.97
N ILE A 38 -17.50 17.56 -2.18
CA ILE A 38 -17.87 16.21 -2.57
C ILE A 38 -19.22 15.88 -1.97
N ASP A 39 -20.25 15.91 -2.80
CA ASP A 39 -21.62 15.61 -2.45
C ASP A 39 -22.10 14.34 -3.14
N ILE A 40 -23.00 13.62 -2.50
CA ILE A 40 -23.68 12.44 -3.06
C ILE A 40 -25.07 12.85 -3.55
N ASP A 41 -25.25 12.92 -4.87
CA ASP A 41 -26.56 13.04 -5.45
C ASP A 41 -27.22 11.67 -5.56
N MET A 42 -28.20 11.41 -4.70
CA MET A 42 -28.90 10.13 -4.64
C MET A 42 -29.71 9.81 -5.91
N ARG A 43 -30.15 10.82 -6.68
CA ARG A 43 -30.88 10.59 -7.94
C ARG A 43 -29.90 10.17 -9.03
N GLU A 44 -28.78 10.87 -9.15
CA GLU A 44 -27.69 10.49 -10.05
C GLU A 44 -27.17 9.09 -9.71
N PHE A 45 -26.92 8.80 -8.43
CA PHE A 45 -26.50 7.48 -7.97
C PHE A 45 -27.49 6.40 -8.40
N GLN A 46 -28.78 6.55 -8.08
CA GLN A 46 -29.81 5.55 -8.43
C GLN A 46 -29.88 5.27 -9.93
N SER A 47 -29.78 6.30 -10.76
CA SER A 47 -29.79 6.13 -12.23
C SER A 47 -28.53 5.43 -12.76
N SER A 48 -27.40 5.57 -12.07
CA SER A 48 -26.11 5.02 -12.47
C SER A 48 -25.88 3.58 -11.99
N VAL A 49 -26.63 3.10 -10.99
CA VAL A 49 -26.43 1.77 -10.38
C VAL A 49 -26.30 0.62 -11.39
N PRO A 50 -27.14 0.51 -12.44
CA PRO A 50 -27.03 -0.58 -13.42
C PRO A 50 -25.71 -0.61 -14.19
N HIS A 51 -25.03 0.53 -14.31
CA HIS A 51 -23.79 0.71 -15.09
C HIS A 51 -22.59 1.09 -14.22
N MET A 52 -22.71 1.01 -12.89
CA MET A 52 -21.72 1.57 -11.97
C MET A 52 -20.32 0.93 -12.13
N ASP A 53 -20.25 -0.37 -12.34
CA ASP A 53 -18.98 -1.08 -12.57
C ASP A 53 -18.31 -0.60 -13.88
N GLU A 54 -19.08 -0.43 -14.95
CA GLU A 54 -18.60 0.06 -16.24
C GLU A 54 -18.09 1.50 -16.12
N LEU A 55 -18.89 2.40 -15.56
CA LEU A 55 -18.54 3.82 -15.36
C LEU A 55 -17.26 3.97 -14.52
N PHE A 56 -17.11 3.18 -13.46
CA PHE A 56 -15.89 3.20 -12.66
C PHE A 56 -14.67 2.69 -13.44
N ARG A 57 -14.83 1.60 -14.20
CA ARG A 57 -13.76 1.05 -15.04
C ARG A 57 -13.33 2.04 -16.12
N GLU A 58 -14.28 2.70 -16.80
CA GLU A 58 -14.00 3.77 -17.76
C GLU A 58 -13.20 4.90 -17.11
N ARG A 59 -13.64 5.36 -15.93
CA ARG A 59 -12.96 6.44 -15.20
C ARG A 59 -11.52 6.09 -14.82
N VAL A 60 -11.27 4.86 -14.38
CA VAL A 60 -9.90 4.38 -14.07
C VAL A 60 -9.08 4.22 -15.36
N ALA A 61 -9.68 3.67 -16.41
CA ALA A 61 -9.03 3.49 -17.71
C ALA A 61 -8.54 4.83 -18.30
N GLU A 62 -9.37 5.88 -18.26
CA GLU A 62 -9.01 7.24 -18.63
C GLU A 62 -7.81 7.75 -17.80
N LEU A 63 -7.86 7.54 -16.48
CA LEU A 63 -6.86 8.01 -15.55
C LEU A 63 -5.46 7.44 -15.84
N TYR A 64 -5.39 6.17 -16.23
CA TYR A 64 -4.14 5.47 -16.53
C TYR A 64 -3.82 5.37 -18.03
N SER A 65 -4.72 5.84 -18.91
CA SER A 65 -4.62 5.73 -20.37
C SER A 65 -4.49 4.27 -20.83
N ILE A 66 -5.39 3.41 -20.33
CA ILE A 66 -5.53 1.99 -20.66
C ILE A 66 -6.97 1.69 -21.11
N GLU A 67 -7.27 0.46 -21.49
CA GLU A 67 -8.60 0.06 -21.90
C GLU A 67 -9.48 -0.35 -20.68
N MET A 68 -10.79 -0.15 -20.78
CA MET A 68 -11.74 -0.46 -19.71
C MET A 68 -11.70 -1.95 -19.29
N ASP A 69 -11.49 -2.86 -20.22
CA ASP A 69 -11.41 -4.29 -19.99
C ASP A 69 -10.08 -4.77 -19.39
N GLN A 70 -9.14 -3.83 -19.18
CA GLN A 70 -7.89 -4.02 -18.43
C GLN A 70 -8.01 -3.61 -16.95
N VAL A 71 -9.21 -3.25 -16.49
CA VAL A 71 -9.48 -2.81 -15.11
C VAL A 71 -10.49 -3.74 -14.44
N LEU A 72 -10.22 -4.13 -13.19
CA LEU A 72 -11.14 -4.87 -12.33
C LEU A 72 -11.29 -4.15 -10.98
N PRO A 73 -12.44 -3.56 -10.67
CA PRO A 73 -12.70 -2.96 -9.36
C PRO A 73 -12.60 -3.99 -8.23
N THR A 74 -12.12 -3.57 -7.05
CA THR A 74 -12.01 -4.41 -5.86
C THR A 74 -12.47 -3.66 -4.61
N THR A 75 -12.83 -4.41 -3.57
CA THR A 75 -13.17 -3.89 -2.24
C THR A 75 -11.87 -3.52 -1.48
N GLY A 76 -11.17 -2.52 -2.02
CA GLY A 76 -9.85 -2.06 -1.55
C GLY A 76 -8.71 -3.04 -1.87
N GLY A 77 -7.50 -2.64 -1.45
CA GLY A 77 -6.28 -3.43 -1.70
C GLY A 77 -6.28 -4.82 -1.05
N SER A 78 -7.03 -5.01 0.05
CA SER A 78 -7.08 -6.33 0.72
C SER A 78 -7.74 -7.40 -0.16
N GLU A 79 -8.84 -7.07 -0.84
CA GLU A 79 -9.45 -7.98 -1.82
C GLU A 79 -8.55 -8.16 -3.04
N ALA A 80 -7.90 -7.10 -3.52
CA ALA A 80 -6.97 -7.21 -4.63
C ALA A 80 -5.85 -8.22 -4.34
N ILE A 81 -5.24 -8.17 -3.14
CA ILE A 81 -4.21 -9.13 -2.72
C ILE A 81 -4.78 -10.56 -2.61
N GLN A 82 -5.99 -10.71 -2.08
CA GLN A 82 -6.64 -12.01 -1.95
C GLN A 82 -6.92 -12.65 -3.32
N VAL A 83 -7.53 -11.90 -4.21
CA VAL A 83 -7.85 -12.34 -5.59
C VAL A 83 -6.57 -12.64 -6.38
N ALA A 84 -5.55 -11.77 -6.24
CA ALA A 84 -4.24 -11.99 -6.84
C ALA A 84 -3.59 -13.28 -6.32
N SER A 85 -3.58 -13.50 -5.01
CA SER A 85 -3.00 -14.71 -4.42
C SER A 85 -3.70 -15.98 -4.90
N LEU A 86 -5.02 -15.95 -5.00
CA LEU A 86 -5.79 -17.08 -5.54
C LEU A 86 -5.42 -17.35 -7.00
N TYR A 87 -5.38 -16.32 -7.83
CA TYR A 87 -5.02 -16.43 -9.24
C TYR A 87 -3.58 -16.94 -9.43
N LEU A 88 -2.61 -16.43 -8.67
CA LEU A 88 -1.23 -16.91 -8.71
C LEU A 88 -1.14 -18.39 -8.33
N ASN A 89 -1.81 -18.80 -7.25
CA ASN A 89 -1.83 -20.19 -6.82
C ASN A 89 -2.45 -21.17 -7.86
N MET A 90 -3.41 -20.68 -8.65
CA MET A 90 -4.03 -21.49 -9.72
C MET A 90 -3.14 -21.60 -10.98
N ASN A 91 -2.19 -20.69 -11.19
CA ASN A 91 -1.43 -20.57 -12.43
C ASN A 91 0.08 -20.77 -12.25
N SER A 92 0.55 -21.10 -11.04
CA SER A 92 1.95 -21.39 -10.75
C SER A 92 2.07 -22.48 -9.68
N ALA A 93 3.20 -23.18 -9.67
CA ALA A 93 3.47 -24.20 -8.66
C ALA A 93 3.81 -23.59 -7.30
N ARG A 94 4.32 -22.36 -7.29
CA ARG A 94 4.72 -21.66 -6.06
C ARG A 94 4.71 -20.16 -6.21
N ILE A 95 4.25 -19.46 -5.17
CA ILE A 95 4.32 -18.00 -5.07
C ILE A 95 5.62 -17.62 -4.34
N VAL A 96 6.40 -16.71 -4.90
CA VAL A 96 7.63 -16.18 -4.30
C VAL A 96 7.37 -14.75 -3.80
N VAL A 97 7.73 -14.52 -2.53
CA VAL A 97 7.58 -13.21 -1.89
C VAL A 97 8.95 -12.69 -1.47
N PRO A 98 9.49 -11.66 -2.14
CA PRO A 98 10.74 -11.02 -1.73
C PRO A 98 10.57 -10.27 -0.42
N LEU A 99 11.54 -10.40 0.51
CA LEU A 99 11.51 -9.76 1.83
C LEU A 99 12.44 -8.52 1.88
N PRO A 100 12.19 -7.57 2.80
CA PRO A 100 10.99 -7.47 3.65
C PRO A 100 9.76 -7.09 2.85
N GLU A 101 8.55 -7.41 3.36
CA GLU A 101 7.34 -7.19 2.59
C GLU A 101 6.10 -6.87 3.47
N TYR A 102 5.11 -6.24 2.87
CA TYR A 102 3.82 -5.96 3.50
C TYR A 102 3.13 -7.27 3.92
N GLU A 103 2.76 -7.34 5.18
CA GLU A 103 2.29 -8.57 5.82
C GLU A 103 1.22 -9.34 5.01
N PRO A 104 0.15 -8.72 4.48
CA PRO A 104 -0.84 -9.44 3.69
C PRO A 104 -0.30 -10.15 2.45
N ILE A 105 0.76 -9.67 1.83
CA ILE A 105 1.35 -10.29 0.63
C ILE A 105 1.85 -11.71 0.89
N TYR A 106 2.43 -11.98 2.08
CA TYR A 106 2.87 -13.33 2.45
C TYR A 106 1.88 -14.05 3.37
N ARG A 107 1.10 -13.28 4.16
CA ARG A 107 0.16 -13.89 5.11
C ARG A 107 -1.08 -14.47 4.42
N VAL A 108 -1.59 -13.84 3.36
CA VAL A 108 -2.74 -14.36 2.62
C VAL A 108 -2.43 -15.74 2.03
N PRO A 109 -1.37 -15.95 1.22
CA PRO A 109 -1.00 -17.28 0.73
C PRO A 109 -0.82 -18.30 1.87
N SER A 110 -0.14 -17.88 2.96
CA SER A 110 0.09 -18.76 4.12
C SER A 110 -1.21 -19.20 4.78
N SER A 111 -2.17 -18.27 4.97
CA SER A 111 -3.44 -18.53 5.64
C SER A 111 -4.36 -19.46 4.84
N TYR A 112 -4.27 -19.41 3.52
CA TYR A 112 -5.02 -20.29 2.62
C TYR A 112 -4.31 -21.64 2.36
N GLY A 113 -3.11 -21.85 2.90
CA GLY A 113 -2.33 -23.07 2.67
C GLY A 113 -1.78 -23.16 1.23
N PHE A 114 -1.62 -22.03 0.54
CA PHE A 114 -1.00 -22.00 -0.78
C PHE A 114 0.50 -22.30 -0.69
N ASN A 115 1.06 -22.89 -1.73
CA ASN A 115 2.49 -23.13 -1.80
C ASN A 115 3.22 -21.82 -2.07
N PHE A 116 3.98 -21.33 -1.10
CA PHE A 116 4.78 -20.11 -1.25
C PHE A 116 6.15 -20.26 -0.56
N ARG A 117 7.09 -19.41 -0.97
CA ARG A 117 8.36 -19.22 -0.29
C ARG A 117 8.69 -17.73 -0.17
N THR A 118 9.51 -17.41 0.78
CA THR A 118 10.08 -16.07 0.92
C THR A 118 11.52 -16.02 0.44
N GLU A 119 11.96 -14.85 -0.03
CA GLU A 119 13.34 -14.61 -0.48
C GLU A 119 13.92 -13.37 0.19
N SER A 120 15.00 -13.52 0.92
CA SER A 120 15.65 -12.45 1.68
C SER A 120 16.69 -11.64 0.88
N GLU A 121 17.12 -12.16 -0.27
CA GLU A 121 18.08 -11.51 -1.17
C GLU A 121 17.49 -11.28 -2.56
N PRO A 122 16.50 -10.37 -2.69
CA PRO A 122 15.73 -10.20 -3.91
C PRO A 122 16.55 -9.69 -5.11
N GLU A 123 17.66 -8.98 -4.88
CA GLU A 123 18.53 -8.47 -5.96
C GLU A 123 19.08 -9.58 -6.85
N GLY A 124 19.52 -10.68 -6.25
CA GLY A 124 20.11 -11.84 -6.94
C GLY A 124 19.15 -13.01 -7.14
N MET A 125 17.88 -12.83 -6.84
CA MET A 125 16.87 -13.89 -6.87
C MET A 125 16.73 -14.48 -8.28
N LYS A 126 16.63 -15.82 -8.32
CA LYS A 126 16.29 -16.58 -9.52
C LYS A 126 14.96 -17.31 -9.29
N LEU A 127 14.13 -17.27 -10.31
CA LEU A 127 12.84 -17.95 -10.32
C LEU A 127 12.91 -19.20 -11.20
N SER A 128 12.24 -20.26 -10.77
CA SER A 128 11.92 -21.39 -11.65
C SER A 128 10.79 -20.98 -12.61
N PRO A 129 10.69 -21.59 -13.81
CA PRO A 129 9.66 -21.22 -14.79
C PRO A 129 8.22 -21.39 -14.31
N ASP A 130 8.00 -22.22 -13.29
CA ASP A 130 6.71 -22.51 -12.67
C ASP A 130 6.45 -21.70 -11.39
N GLU A 131 7.34 -20.77 -11.02
CA GLU A 131 7.16 -19.85 -9.90
C GLU A 131 6.53 -18.53 -10.37
N SER A 132 5.77 -17.88 -9.48
CA SER A 132 5.22 -16.54 -9.66
C SER A 132 5.70 -15.61 -8.57
N LEU A 133 5.59 -14.30 -8.79
CA LEU A 133 5.98 -13.26 -7.84
C LEU A 133 4.78 -12.54 -7.25
N SER A 134 4.87 -12.16 -5.97
CA SER A 134 3.92 -11.27 -5.31
C SER A 134 4.66 -10.30 -4.39
N PHE A 135 4.53 -8.97 -4.62
CA PHE A 135 5.25 -7.97 -3.83
C PHE A 135 4.63 -6.57 -3.96
N THR A 136 5.10 -5.62 -3.15
CA THR A 136 4.72 -4.19 -3.20
C THR A 136 5.78 -3.33 -3.87
N SER A 137 5.37 -2.34 -4.69
CA SER A 137 6.26 -1.31 -5.24
C SER A 137 5.53 0.05 -5.34
N PRO A 138 6.03 1.10 -4.67
CA PRO A 138 7.18 1.13 -3.74
C PRO A 138 6.99 0.14 -2.59
N ASN A 139 8.09 -0.46 -2.15
CA ASN A 139 8.03 -1.52 -1.13
C ASN A 139 7.51 -1.00 0.23
N ASN A 140 6.64 -1.75 0.84
CA ASN A 140 6.23 -1.56 2.22
C ASN A 140 6.87 -2.69 3.09
N PRO A 141 7.88 -2.38 3.93
CA PRO A 141 8.03 -1.12 4.67
C PRO A 141 9.15 -0.17 4.20
N THR A 142 9.97 -0.52 3.21
CA THR A 142 11.25 0.16 2.95
C THR A 142 11.15 1.37 2.01
N ALA A 143 10.01 1.62 1.40
CA ALA A 143 9.83 2.66 0.39
C ALA A 143 10.71 2.53 -0.87
N ILE A 144 11.44 1.43 -1.03
CA ILE A 144 12.33 1.19 -2.18
C ILE A 144 11.49 0.77 -3.38
N GLU A 145 11.76 1.37 -4.54
CA GLU A 145 11.10 1.02 -5.80
C GLU A 145 11.66 -0.29 -6.38
N VAL A 146 10.86 -0.97 -7.20
CA VAL A 146 11.24 -2.26 -7.79
C VAL A 146 12.54 -2.20 -8.61
N ARG A 147 12.81 -1.10 -9.32
CA ARG A 147 14.02 -0.93 -10.11
C ARG A 147 15.30 -0.94 -9.29
N GLU A 148 15.23 -0.45 -8.07
CA GLU A 148 16.35 -0.46 -7.13
C GLU A 148 16.43 -1.78 -6.36
N ARG A 149 15.27 -2.32 -5.95
CA ARG A 149 15.17 -3.54 -5.15
C ARG A 149 15.43 -4.82 -5.95
N MET A 150 14.93 -4.87 -7.19
CA MET A 150 15.03 -6.01 -8.11
C MET A 150 15.27 -5.51 -9.52
N PRO A 151 16.51 -5.06 -9.86
CA PRO A 151 16.81 -4.45 -11.17
C PRO A 151 16.44 -5.36 -12.35
N TRP A 152 16.60 -6.65 -12.20
CA TRP A 152 16.32 -7.68 -13.21
C TRP A 152 14.82 -7.84 -13.53
N PHE A 153 13.94 -7.45 -12.61
CA PHE A 153 12.50 -7.79 -12.69
C PHE A 153 11.81 -7.26 -13.96
N LEU A 154 12.12 -6.03 -14.38
CA LEU A 154 11.47 -5.43 -15.56
C LEU A 154 12.03 -5.97 -16.89
N GLU A 155 13.15 -6.66 -16.86
CA GLU A 155 13.80 -7.28 -18.02
C GLU A 155 13.39 -8.73 -18.21
N ASP A 156 12.98 -9.39 -17.13
CA ASP A 156 12.49 -10.78 -17.15
C ASP A 156 10.96 -10.81 -17.29
N SER A 157 10.46 -11.35 -18.39
CA SER A 157 9.01 -11.44 -18.69
C SER A 157 8.44 -12.86 -18.54
N GLY A 158 9.23 -13.85 -18.15
CA GLY A 158 8.81 -15.26 -18.15
C GLY A 158 7.79 -15.60 -17.07
N ASN A 159 7.98 -15.11 -15.86
CA ASN A 159 7.17 -15.47 -14.70
C ASN A 159 5.97 -14.56 -14.51
N LEU A 160 4.83 -15.12 -14.09
CA LEU A 160 3.65 -14.34 -13.69
C LEU A 160 3.95 -13.52 -12.45
N ALA A 161 3.54 -12.25 -12.41
CA ALA A 161 3.80 -11.38 -11.29
C ALA A 161 2.60 -10.51 -10.91
N PHE A 162 2.37 -10.38 -9.61
CA PHE A 162 1.48 -9.42 -8.99
C PHE A 162 2.27 -8.34 -8.27
N VAL A 163 1.93 -7.06 -8.52
CA VAL A 163 2.55 -5.91 -7.86
C VAL A 163 1.48 -5.03 -7.22
N ASP A 164 1.54 -4.87 -5.90
CA ASP A 164 0.69 -3.90 -5.21
C ASP A 164 1.33 -2.50 -5.24
N GLU A 165 0.71 -1.58 -5.96
CA GLU A 165 1.16 -0.21 -6.21
C GLU A 165 0.47 0.82 -5.30
N THR A 166 -0.05 0.41 -4.16
CA THR A 166 -0.85 1.25 -3.25
C THR A 166 -0.20 2.61 -2.91
N PHE A 167 1.13 2.72 -2.97
CA PHE A 167 1.86 3.95 -2.65
C PHE A 167 2.42 4.69 -3.87
N MET A 168 2.18 4.23 -5.07
CA MET A 168 2.74 4.80 -6.30
C MET A 168 2.35 6.29 -6.51
N GLU A 169 1.15 6.72 -6.09
CA GLU A 169 0.75 8.12 -6.23
C GLU A 169 1.55 9.10 -5.37
N PHE A 170 2.18 8.65 -4.29
CA PHE A 170 3.10 9.47 -3.50
C PHE A 170 4.44 9.72 -4.21
N THR A 171 4.81 8.84 -5.14
CA THR A 171 6.03 8.96 -5.95
C THR A 171 5.80 9.85 -7.17
N PHE A 172 4.70 9.65 -7.89
CA PHE A 172 4.37 10.32 -9.16
C PHE A 172 3.02 11.04 -9.06
N PRO A 173 2.92 12.10 -8.26
CA PRO A 173 1.62 12.69 -7.94
C PRO A 173 1.00 13.49 -9.08
N GLN A 174 1.77 13.96 -10.06
CA GLN A 174 1.25 14.80 -11.16
C GLN A 174 0.40 14.00 -12.14
N LYS A 175 0.83 12.77 -12.44
CA LYS A 175 0.11 11.85 -13.30
C LYS A 175 0.15 10.47 -12.67
N PRO A 176 -0.96 9.76 -12.60
CA PRO A 176 -0.92 8.37 -12.14
C PRO A 176 0.01 7.55 -13.01
N VAL A 177 0.84 6.75 -12.37
CA VAL A 177 1.80 5.87 -13.02
C VAL A 177 1.55 4.46 -12.52
N THR A 178 1.69 3.49 -13.39
CA THR A 178 1.64 2.07 -13.08
C THR A 178 2.79 1.33 -13.73
N LEU A 179 3.21 0.24 -13.13
CA LEU A 179 4.14 -0.71 -13.73
C LEU A 179 3.44 -1.59 -14.78
N PHE A 180 2.10 -1.69 -14.74
CA PHE A 180 1.35 -2.38 -15.76
C PHE A 180 1.76 -1.91 -17.18
N GLY A 181 1.98 -2.85 -18.07
CA GLY A 181 2.50 -2.59 -19.41
C GLY A 181 4.01 -2.37 -19.52
N LYS A 182 4.78 -2.41 -18.40
CA LYS A 182 6.25 -2.33 -18.43
C LYS A 182 6.92 -3.70 -18.53
N ARG A 183 6.15 -4.75 -18.36
CA ARG A 183 6.58 -6.16 -18.40
C ARG A 183 5.40 -7.02 -18.81
N GLU A 184 5.64 -8.07 -19.60
CA GLU A 184 4.64 -9.10 -19.88
C GLU A 184 4.32 -9.93 -18.62
N ASN A 185 3.22 -10.66 -18.63
CA ASN A 185 2.78 -11.54 -17.53
C ASN A 185 2.75 -10.85 -16.16
N MET A 186 2.39 -9.57 -16.14
CA MET A 186 2.27 -8.79 -14.92
C MET A 186 0.88 -8.16 -14.81
N PHE A 187 0.35 -8.12 -13.59
CA PHE A 187 -0.80 -7.33 -13.23
C PHE A 187 -0.56 -6.60 -11.92
N THR A 188 -1.21 -5.47 -11.74
CA THR A 188 -0.96 -4.58 -10.61
C THR A 188 -2.24 -4.27 -9.86
N SER A 189 -2.13 -3.79 -8.63
CA SER A 189 -3.25 -3.24 -7.87
C SER A 189 -2.94 -1.87 -7.31
N THR A 190 -3.98 -1.10 -7.05
CA THR A 190 -3.90 0.11 -6.25
C THR A 190 -5.19 0.34 -5.48
N THR A 191 -5.21 1.35 -4.59
CA THR A 191 -6.36 1.64 -3.74
C THR A 191 -6.45 3.11 -3.38
N MET A 192 -7.66 3.60 -3.21
CA MET A 192 -7.91 4.97 -2.74
C MET A 192 -7.77 5.14 -1.21
N THR A 193 -7.41 4.08 -0.51
CA THR A 193 -7.26 4.09 0.95
C THR A 193 -6.16 5.02 1.44
N LYS A 194 -5.03 5.09 0.71
CA LYS A 194 -3.81 5.74 1.23
C LYS A 194 -3.68 7.18 0.81
N PHE A 195 -3.61 7.45 -0.47
CA PHE A 195 -3.42 8.80 -0.99
C PHE A 195 -4.67 9.67 -0.80
N TYR A 196 -5.85 9.12 -1.07
CA TYR A 196 -7.12 9.86 -1.03
C TYR A 196 -7.81 9.87 0.34
N GLY A 197 -7.33 9.09 1.31
CA GLY A 197 -7.92 9.06 2.66
C GLY A 197 -9.34 8.49 2.75
N ILE A 198 -9.84 7.78 1.73
CA ILE A 198 -11.19 7.19 1.75
C ILE A 198 -11.21 5.70 2.11
N GLY A 199 -10.32 5.31 3.02
CA GLY A 199 -10.20 3.93 3.47
C GLY A 199 -11.51 3.24 3.87
N PRO A 200 -12.44 3.88 4.60
CA PRO A 200 -13.73 3.27 4.98
C PRO A 200 -14.62 2.86 3.81
N PHE A 201 -14.50 3.50 2.65
CA PHE A 201 -15.27 3.15 1.45
C PHE A 201 -14.78 1.89 0.73
N ARG A 202 -13.59 1.38 1.08
CA ARG A 202 -13.06 0.12 0.55
C ARG A 202 -13.03 0.07 -0.98
N VAL A 203 -12.36 1.02 -1.64
CA VAL A 203 -12.21 1.07 -3.09
C VAL A 203 -10.77 0.83 -3.50
N GLY A 204 -10.57 -0.05 -4.45
CA GLY A 204 -9.33 -0.35 -5.15
C GLY A 204 -9.62 -0.97 -6.51
N TRP A 205 -8.60 -1.30 -7.25
CA TRP A 205 -8.72 -1.99 -8.54
C TRP A 205 -7.44 -2.76 -8.88
N LEU A 206 -7.60 -3.75 -9.75
CA LEU A 206 -6.53 -4.47 -10.42
C LEU A 206 -6.43 -3.97 -11.86
N MET A 207 -5.22 -3.91 -12.40
CA MET A 207 -4.92 -3.59 -13.79
C MET A 207 -4.06 -4.70 -14.39
N GLY A 208 -4.37 -5.14 -15.61
CA GLY A 208 -3.65 -6.23 -16.27
C GLY A 208 -4.14 -6.46 -17.68
N GLU A 209 -3.51 -7.37 -18.40
CA GLU A 209 -3.98 -7.82 -19.71
C GLU A 209 -5.40 -8.38 -19.64
N ARG A 210 -6.20 -8.20 -20.71
CA ARG A 210 -7.62 -8.54 -20.76
C ARG A 210 -7.91 -9.96 -20.27
N ASP A 211 -7.13 -10.94 -20.72
CA ASP A 211 -7.32 -12.35 -20.32
C ASP A 211 -7.01 -12.58 -18.83
N ILE A 212 -6.02 -11.89 -18.29
CA ILE A 212 -5.69 -11.94 -16.86
C ILE A 212 -6.83 -11.30 -16.06
N ILE A 213 -7.29 -10.11 -16.45
CA ILE A 213 -8.39 -9.40 -15.78
C ILE A 213 -9.68 -10.21 -15.78
N ARG A 214 -10.02 -10.86 -16.90
CA ARG A 214 -11.18 -11.75 -16.97
C ARG A 214 -11.10 -12.89 -15.96
N LYS A 215 -9.96 -13.56 -15.88
CA LYS A 215 -9.72 -14.67 -14.91
C LYS A 215 -9.69 -14.17 -13.46
N LEU A 216 -9.10 -13.01 -13.19
CA LEU A 216 -9.16 -12.37 -11.88
C LEU A 216 -10.61 -12.03 -11.49
N GLY A 217 -11.44 -11.63 -12.45
CA GLY A 217 -12.89 -11.43 -12.26
C GLY A 217 -13.61 -12.70 -11.83
N GLU A 218 -13.26 -13.85 -12.40
CA GLU A 218 -13.78 -15.16 -11.99
C GLU A 218 -13.35 -15.49 -10.54
N CYS A 219 -12.08 -15.23 -10.18
CA CYS A 219 -11.58 -15.39 -8.81
C CYS A 219 -12.31 -14.46 -7.82
N ARG A 220 -12.53 -13.18 -8.19
CA ARG A 220 -13.28 -12.21 -7.37
C ARG A 220 -14.71 -12.66 -7.13
N PHE A 221 -15.37 -13.20 -8.14
CA PHE A 221 -16.74 -13.69 -8.02
C PHE A 221 -16.89 -14.76 -6.92
N LEU A 222 -15.85 -15.59 -6.72
CA LEU A 222 -15.84 -16.60 -5.66
C LEU A 222 -15.66 -16.01 -4.24
N SER A 223 -15.18 -14.76 -4.13
CA SER A 223 -14.94 -14.11 -2.82
C SER A 223 -16.08 -13.15 -2.43
N THR A 224 -16.33 -12.13 -3.22
CA THR A 224 -17.25 -11.02 -2.88
C THR A 224 -18.35 -10.80 -3.91
N GLY A 225 -18.31 -11.46 -5.07
CA GLY A 225 -19.24 -11.28 -6.17
C GLY A 225 -19.01 -9.99 -6.93
N SER A 226 -19.36 -8.83 -6.36
CA SER A 226 -19.22 -7.51 -6.98
C SER A 226 -18.79 -6.44 -6.00
N SER A 227 -18.28 -5.33 -6.51
CA SER A 227 -17.95 -4.16 -5.71
C SER A 227 -19.22 -3.41 -5.27
N ASN A 228 -19.13 -2.69 -4.16
CA ASN A 228 -20.24 -1.88 -3.66
C ASN A 228 -20.45 -0.65 -4.57
N ALA A 229 -21.62 -0.54 -5.20
CA ALA A 229 -21.93 0.52 -6.16
C ALA A 229 -21.82 1.93 -5.54
N LEU A 230 -22.27 2.14 -4.30
CA LEU A 230 -22.17 3.44 -3.64
C LEU A 230 -20.71 3.83 -3.38
N SER A 231 -19.87 2.85 -3.02
CA SER A 231 -18.44 3.09 -2.85
C SER A 231 -17.75 3.48 -4.17
N LEU A 232 -18.10 2.83 -5.28
CA LEU A 232 -17.57 3.17 -6.59
C LEU A 232 -18.04 4.56 -7.05
N TYR A 233 -19.33 4.89 -6.86
CA TYR A 233 -19.86 6.22 -7.16
C TYR A 233 -19.12 7.30 -6.37
N PHE A 234 -18.97 7.11 -5.06
CA PHE A 234 -18.23 8.03 -4.21
C PHE A 234 -16.77 8.18 -4.65
N ALA A 235 -16.12 7.09 -5.00
CA ALA A 235 -14.74 7.12 -5.49
C ALA A 235 -14.59 7.94 -6.77
N MET A 236 -15.54 7.86 -7.71
CA MET A 236 -15.53 8.70 -8.91
C MET A 236 -15.64 10.19 -8.56
N LYS A 237 -16.53 10.58 -7.63
CA LYS A 237 -16.62 11.97 -7.16
C LYS A 237 -15.31 12.47 -6.52
N VAL A 238 -14.59 11.59 -5.81
CA VAL A 238 -13.25 11.89 -5.28
C VAL A 238 -12.23 12.06 -6.41
N LEU A 239 -12.25 11.20 -7.41
CA LEU A 239 -11.35 11.30 -8.58
C LEU A 239 -11.59 12.58 -9.40
N ASP A 240 -12.82 13.11 -9.43
CA ASP A 240 -13.14 14.40 -10.06
C ASP A 240 -12.45 15.58 -9.34
N ARG A 241 -12.07 15.42 -8.09
CA ARG A 241 -11.33 16.40 -7.28
C ARG A 241 -9.83 16.07 -7.14
N ARG A 242 -9.35 15.08 -7.88
CA ARG A 242 -7.99 14.53 -7.75
C ARG A 242 -6.92 15.62 -7.71
N GLU A 243 -6.94 16.58 -8.64
CA GLU A 243 -5.91 17.61 -8.73
C GLU A 243 -5.84 18.51 -7.49
N GLN A 244 -6.99 18.87 -6.93
CA GLN A 244 -7.06 19.67 -5.71
C GLN A 244 -6.57 18.87 -4.50
N ILE A 245 -7.05 17.62 -4.35
CA ILE A 245 -6.63 16.71 -3.28
C ILE A 245 -5.12 16.47 -3.37
N ARG A 246 -4.60 16.18 -4.56
CA ARG A 246 -3.18 15.95 -4.80
C ARG A 246 -2.32 17.13 -4.34
N LYS A 247 -2.72 18.36 -4.67
CA LYS A 247 -1.99 19.57 -4.26
C LYS A 247 -1.84 19.64 -2.74
N ASP A 248 -2.93 19.40 -2.01
CA ASP A 248 -2.94 19.50 -0.55
C ASP A 248 -2.17 18.34 0.10
N VAL A 249 -2.37 17.11 -0.38
CA VAL A 249 -1.63 15.93 0.09
C VAL A 249 -0.15 16.12 -0.10
N MET A 250 0.28 16.54 -1.29
CA MET A 250 1.70 16.71 -1.58
C MET A 250 2.34 17.89 -0.85
N SER A 251 1.57 18.92 -0.51
CA SER A 251 2.05 19.99 0.37
C SER A 251 2.41 19.46 1.76
N LEU A 252 1.49 18.72 2.40
CA LEU A 252 1.74 18.07 3.69
C LEU A 252 2.94 17.10 3.62
N VAL A 253 2.94 16.24 2.61
CA VAL A 253 4.01 15.25 2.39
C VAL A 253 5.37 15.94 2.25
N HIS A 254 5.45 17.01 1.44
CA HIS A 254 6.69 17.76 1.22
C HIS A 254 7.21 18.39 2.52
N ASN A 255 6.34 19.06 3.27
CA ASN A 255 6.70 19.73 4.52
C ASN A 255 7.20 18.71 5.56
N ASN A 256 6.47 17.62 5.74
CA ASN A 256 6.85 16.59 6.70
C ASN A 256 8.12 15.82 6.27
N ARG A 257 8.33 15.60 4.98
CA ARG A 257 9.61 15.03 4.46
C ARG A 257 10.79 15.91 4.81
N LYS A 258 10.67 17.23 4.63
CA LYS A 258 11.73 18.19 4.98
C LYS A 258 12.05 18.13 6.47
N THR A 259 11.04 18.14 7.33
CA THR A 259 11.16 18.03 8.78
C THR A 259 11.81 16.69 9.17
N LEU A 260 11.33 15.58 8.59
CA LEU A 260 11.87 14.24 8.83
C LEU A 260 13.33 14.13 8.42
N LYS A 261 13.70 14.64 7.25
CA LYS A 261 15.07 14.61 6.75
C LYS A 261 16.03 15.30 7.71
N SER A 262 15.70 16.52 8.13
CA SER A 262 16.52 17.28 9.09
C SER A 262 16.63 16.56 10.43
N TRP A 263 15.56 15.91 10.88
CA TRP A 263 15.56 15.13 12.12
C TRP A 263 16.43 13.87 12.01
N LEU A 264 16.32 13.11 10.93
CA LEU A 264 17.12 11.90 10.69
C LEU A 264 18.62 12.20 10.63
N GLU A 265 18.99 13.30 9.94
CA GLU A 265 20.37 13.78 9.86
C GLU A 265 20.91 14.18 11.26
N LYS A 266 20.11 14.94 12.04
CA LYS A 266 20.48 15.34 13.41
C LYS A 266 20.67 14.16 14.34
N MET A 267 19.84 13.11 14.19
CA MET A 267 19.87 11.91 15.04
C MET A 267 20.83 10.83 14.52
N GLU A 268 21.48 11.04 13.38
CA GLU A 268 22.42 10.11 12.73
C GLU A 268 21.82 8.70 12.54
N LEU A 269 20.50 8.62 12.22
CA LEU A 269 19.78 7.36 12.08
C LEU A 269 19.91 6.78 10.67
N GLN A 270 20.22 5.50 10.60
CA GLN A 270 20.19 4.77 9.34
C GLN A 270 18.72 4.51 8.94
N HIS A 271 18.36 4.87 7.72
CA HIS A 271 17.00 4.75 7.21
C HIS A 271 16.97 4.41 5.72
N THR A 272 15.80 3.99 5.22
CA THR A 272 15.52 3.81 3.80
C THR A 272 15.07 5.11 3.13
N PRO A 273 14.89 5.18 1.79
CA PRO A 273 14.43 6.38 1.10
C PRO A 273 13.16 7.00 1.73
N ILE A 274 13.07 8.33 1.67
CA ILE A 274 11.92 9.10 2.19
C ILE A 274 11.09 9.75 1.07
N ASP A 275 11.49 9.61 -0.19
CA ASP A 275 10.89 10.37 -1.31
C ASP A 275 9.80 9.62 -2.07
N ALA A 276 9.70 8.30 -1.88
CA ALA A 276 8.84 7.44 -2.69
C ALA A 276 7.47 7.10 -2.06
N THR A 277 7.26 7.35 -0.77
CA THR A 277 6.03 6.96 -0.08
C THR A 277 5.60 7.98 0.98
N SER A 278 4.72 7.58 1.87
CA SER A 278 4.31 8.31 3.08
C SER A 278 5.02 7.84 4.36
N PHE A 279 6.06 7.01 4.21
CA PHE A 279 6.81 6.43 5.33
C PHE A 279 8.26 6.14 4.93
N THR A 280 9.08 5.85 5.93
CA THR A 280 10.42 5.28 5.80
C THR A 280 10.62 4.16 6.81
N TYR A 281 11.61 3.30 6.58
CA TYR A 281 12.04 2.30 7.55
C TYR A 281 13.31 2.79 8.24
N ILE A 282 13.27 2.83 9.58
CA ILE A 282 14.39 3.25 10.42
C ILE A 282 15.01 2.00 11.05
N PHE A 283 16.32 1.80 10.85
CA PHE A 283 17.06 0.70 11.44
C PHE A 283 17.43 1.03 12.89
N ASN A 284 17.06 0.14 13.82
CA ASN A 284 17.18 0.38 15.26
C ASN A 284 18.29 -0.52 15.88
N LYS A 285 19.47 -0.52 15.27
CA LYS A 285 20.59 -1.41 15.62
C LYS A 285 20.81 -1.54 17.13
N GLY A 286 20.52 -2.74 17.68
CA GLY A 286 20.82 -3.09 19.07
C GLY A 286 20.02 -2.34 20.13
N ARG A 287 18.99 -1.60 19.78
CA ARG A 287 18.08 -0.92 20.69
C ARG A 287 16.80 -1.74 20.89
N GLU A 288 16.12 -1.41 21.97
CA GLU A 288 14.84 -2.02 22.34
C GLU A 288 13.79 -1.92 21.22
N ASP A 289 12.87 -2.86 21.19
CA ASP A 289 11.87 -2.92 20.16
C ASP A 289 10.84 -1.76 20.25
N ALA A 290 10.02 -1.63 19.21
CA ALA A 290 8.99 -0.62 19.12
C ALA A 290 7.98 -0.64 20.29
N SER A 291 7.85 -1.75 21.00
CA SER A 291 6.98 -1.89 22.18
C SER A 291 7.46 -1.04 23.34
N GLU A 292 8.76 -0.85 23.47
CA GLU A 292 9.33 -0.02 24.51
C GLU A 292 9.16 1.48 24.22
N MET A 293 9.32 1.92 22.96
CA MET A 293 8.98 3.29 22.55
C MET A 293 7.54 3.62 22.93
N PHE A 294 6.62 2.70 22.67
CA PHE A 294 5.21 2.88 23.04
C PHE A 294 5.04 2.98 24.56
N ARG A 295 5.60 2.04 25.31
CA ARG A 295 5.41 1.97 26.76
C ARG A 295 6.02 3.16 27.51
N LYS A 296 7.21 3.64 27.09
CA LYS A 296 7.95 4.73 27.79
C LYS A 296 7.52 6.13 27.31
N HIS A 297 7.21 6.29 26.03
CA HIS A 297 7.03 7.60 25.39
C HIS A 297 5.65 7.79 24.75
N GLY A 298 4.82 6.76 24.72
CA GLY A 298 3.53 6.81 24.05
C GLY A 298 3.62 6.95 22.53
N ILE A 299 4.77 6.56 21.94
CA ILE A 299 5.04 6.63 20.50
C ILE A 299 4.71 5.28 19.88
N LEU A 300 3.77 5.26 18.96
CA LEU A 300 3.37 4.07 18.23
C LEU A 300 3.98 4.06 16.83
N VAL A 301 4.77 3.04 16.53
CA VAL A 301 5.37 2.76 15.21
C VAL A 301 5.02 1.34 14.78
N ALA A 302 5.21 1.02 13.51
CA ALA A 302 4.98 -0.35 13.02
C ALA A 302 6.28 -1.18 13.10
N PRO A 303 6.37 -2.16 14.03
CA PRO A 303 7.57 -2.97 14.24
C PRO A 303 7.99 -3.76 12.99
N GLY A 304 9.29 -3.85 12.75
CA GLY A 304 9.86 -4.54 11.60
C GLY A 304 9.51 -6.02 11.50
N ARG A 305 9.27 -6.69 12.65
CA ARG A 305 8.87 -8.10 12.69
C ARG A 305 7.62 -8.43 11.86
N TYR A 306 6.68 -7.49 11.74
CA TYR A 306 5.46 -7.66 10.93
C TYR A 306 5.70 -7.55 9.42
N PHE A 307 6.88 -7.17 9.02
CA PHE A 307 7.30 -7.11 7.62
C PHE A 307 8.38 -8.15 7.29
N MET A 308 8.70 -9.05 8.25
CA MET A 308 9.87 -9.91 8.18
C MET A 308 11.17 -9.12 7.88
N ALA A 309 11.21 -7.86 8.36
CA ALA A 309 12.36 -6.97 8.25
C ALA A 309 13.34 -7.21 9.40
N ARG A 310 14.61 -6.83 9.17
CA ARG A 310 15.64 -6.77 10.24
C ARG A 310 15.23 -5.73 11.28
N ASP A 311 15.95 -5.71 12.39
CA ASP A 311 15.72 -4.78 13.53
C ASP A 311 15.43 -3.35 13.07
N GLY A 312 14.26 -2.85 13.46
CA GLY A 312 13.80 -1.53 13.09
C GLY A 312 12.28 -1.40 13.10
N TYR A 313 11.83 -0.32 12.55
CA TYR A 313 10.40 0.00 12.48
C TYR A 313 10.08 0.91 11.28
N ARG A 314 8.86 0.81 10.79
CA ARG A 314 8.31 1.75 9.80
C ARG A 314 7.73 2.96 10.52
N LEU A 315 8.17 4.16 10.14
CA LEU A 315 7.67 5.45 10.60
C LEU A 315 6.94 6.15 9.45
N CYS A 316 5.66 6.47 9.66
CA CYS A 316 4.83 7.22 8.71
C CYS A 316 4.83 8.71 9.07
N TYR A 317 4.74 9.59 8.06
CA TYR A 317 4.85 11.04 8.24
C TYR A 317 3.66 11.81 7.66
N LEU A 318 2.43 11.27 7.85
CA LEU A 318 1.18 11.91 7.40
C LEU A 318 0.37 12.56 8.53
N LEU A 319 0.96 12.73 9.71
CA LEU A 319 0.36 13.54 10.77
C LEU A 319 0.32 15.02 10.37
N PRO A 320 -0.60 15.82 10.93
CA PRO A 320 -0.53 17.28 10.82
C PRO A 320 0.86 17.77 11.24
N GLU A 321 1.40 18.79 10.54
CA GLU A 321 2.80 19.23 10.66
C GLU A 321 3.25 19.49 12.11
N GLU A 322 2.42 20.18 12.89
CA GLU A 322 2.70 20.47 14.30
C GLU A 322 2.80 19.19 15.13
N ARG A 323 1.82 18.28 14.98
CA ARG A 323 1.80 16.99 15.68
C ARG A 323 2.95 16.09 15.25
N PHE A 324 3.35 16.16 13.98
CA PHE A 324 4.49 15.42 13.46
C PHE A 324 5.80 15.90 14.10
N SER A 325 6.01 17.22 14.17
CA SER A 325 7.19 17.82 14.80
C SER A 325 7.26 17.49 16.29
N GLU A 326 6.17 17.67 17.04
CA GLU A 326 6.12 17.30 18.46
C GLU A 326 6.46 15.83 18.71
N GLY A 327 5.94 14.93 17.84
CA GLY A 327 6.20 13.51 17.94
C GLY A 327 7.65 13.14 17.66
N LEU A 328 8.33 13.83 16.72
CA LEU A 328 9.76 13.67 16.47
C LEU A 328 10.60 14.20 17.65
N ASP A 329 10.18 15.29 18.29
CA ASP A 329 10.85 15.80 19.50
C ASP A 329 10.75 14.78 20.65
N GLU A 330 9.60 14.14 20.82
CA GLU A 330 9.44 13.08 21.81
C GLU A 330 10.29 11.84 21.45
N LEU A 331 10.32 11.46 20.17
CA LEU A 331 11.15 10.37 19.67
C LEU A 331 12.65 10.67 19.85
N SER A 332 13.05 11.93 19.79
CA SER A 332 14.43 12.38 20.10
C SER A 332 14.84 12.04 21.52
N LYS A 333 13.93 12.10 22.49
CA LYS A 333 14.21 11.72 23.88
C LYS A 333 14.51 10.23 24.04
N TYR A 334 13.85 9.40 23.23
CA TYR A 334 14.16 7.96 23.17
C TYR A 334 15.58 7.70 22.66
N TYR A 335 16.03 8.49 21.66
CA TYR A 335 17.39 8.37 21.10
C TYR A 335 18.44 9.18 21.86
N GLY A 336 18.08 10.27 22.47
CA GLY A 336 18.97 11.22 23.15
C GLY A 336 19.12 11.02 24.67
N GLY A 337 18.44 10.03 25.23
CA GLY A 337 18.64 9.57 26.60
C GLY A 337 19.92 8.74 26.78
N LEU A 338 20.90 9.03 25.93
CA LEU A 338 22.25 8.51 25.95
C LEU A 338 23.19 9.57 26.52
#